data_f249c6ef5adedc7065af8f316b329a12
#
_entry.id   f249c6ef5adedc7065af8f316b329a12
#
_cell.length_a   1.000
_cell.length_b   1.000
_cell.length_c   1.000
_cell.angle_alpha   90.00
_cell.angle_beta   90.00
_cell.angle_gamma   90.00
#
_symmetry.space_group_name_H-M   'P 1'
#
loop_
_entity.id
_entity.type
_entity.pdbx_description
1 polymer ?
#
loop_
_entity_poly.entity_id
_entity_poly.type
_entity_poly.pdbx_seq_one_letter_code
_entity_poly.pdbx_strand_id
1 'polypeptide(L)'
;FDSQSLWLARSSSPGNTTSRKNCFDVGDTLFGKLRPYFHKVAIAPFDGYCSTDVLVLRAKDPAHGPLVASAANSDPVVQHAVNRSNGTRMPRAKWSDIQGCAIPDPSATATIEFTALARALTEDATGRLHENLALTKTRDELLPLLMSGKITVKDAEQEASAAGADIASEENKA
;
A
#
# COMPACT_ATOMS: atom_id res chain seq x y z
N PHE A 1 1.22 4.76 6.76
CA PHE A 1 2.30 3.80 6.47
C PHE A 1 2.74 3.11 7.73
N ASP A 2 2.85 1.80 7.69
CA ASP A 2 3.54 1.04 8.72
C ASP A 2 5.03 0.91 8.35
N SER A 3 5.90 0.83 9.34
CA SER A 3 7.33 0.64 9.14
C SER A 3 7.59 -0.73 8.51
N GLN A 4 8.47 -0.79 7.52
CA GLN A 4 8.88 -2.02 6.82
C GLN A 4 7.74 -2.80 6.14
N SER A 5 6.63 -2.14 5.84
CA SER A 5 5.50 -2.73 5.11
C SER A 5 5.36 -2.07 3.74
N LEU A 6 5.33 -2.87 2.67
CA LEU A 6 5.07 -2.39 1.30
C LEU A 6 3.59 -2.07 1.04
N TRP A 7 2.72 -2.20 2.06
CA TRP A 7 1.28 -2.04 1.88
C TRP A 7 0.76 -0.85 2.67
N LEU A 8 -0.20 -0.12 2.08
CA LEU A 8 -0.96 0.92 2.79
C LEU A 8 -2.08 0.26 3.59
N ALA A 9 -1.87 0.15 4.90
CA ALA A 9 -2.88 -0.43 5.80
C ALA A 9 -4.10 0.47 6.01
N ARG A 10 -3.99 1.79 5.78
CA ARG A 10 -5.06 2.76 6.06
C ARG A 10 -5.05 3.92 5.08
N SER A 11 -6.25 4.31 4.67
CA SER A 11 -6.54 5.56 4.00
C SER A 11 -7.65 6.30 4.76
N SER A 12 -7.76 7.59 4.56
CA SER A 12 -8.88 8.39 5.07
C SER A 12 -9.52 9.15 3.90
N SER A 13 -10.79 9.40 3.99
CA SER A 13 -11.47 10.27 3.03
C SER A 13 -10.80 11.65 3.01
N PRO A 14 -10.68 12.28 1.83
CA PRO A 14 -10.13 13.63 1.72
C PRO A 14 -11.05 14.58 2.50
N GLY A 15 -10.61 14.96 3.69
CA GLY A 15 -11.26 16.04 4.44
C GLY A 15 -10.95 17.39 3.81
N ASN A 16 -11.50 18.48 4.37
CA ASN A 16 -11.19 19.86 3.96
C ASN A 16 -9.71 20.20 4.25
N THR A 17 -8.79 19.65 3.46
CA THR A 17 -7.37 19.93 3.60
C THR A 17 -6.99 21.15 2.78
N THR A 18 -6.56 22.21 3.45
CA THR A 18 -6.06 23.44 2.81
C THR A 18 -4.57 23.38 2.47
N SER A 19 -3.85 22.36 2.93
CA SER A 19 -2.41 22.20 2.70
C SER A 19 -2.12 21.55 1.35
N ARG A 20 -1.01 21.95 0.72
CA ARG A 20 -0.50 21.32 -0.52
C ARG A 20 -0.31 19.82 -0.34
N LYS A 21 -0.71 19.05 -1.33
CA LYS A 21 -0.57 17.58 -1.38
C LYS A 21 0.11 17.15 -2.67
N ASN A 22 0.70 15.97 -2.67
CA ASN A 22 1.16 15.29 -3.89
C ASN A 22 0.09 14.30 -4.32
N CYS A 23 -0.21 14.26 -5.63
CA CYS A 23 -1.04 13.21 -6.22
C CYS A 23 -0.20 11.96 -6.45
N PHE A 24 -0.82 10.81 -6.34
CA PHE A 24 -0.25 9.53 -6.74
C PHE A 24 -1.31 8.69 -7.44
N ASP A 25 -0.88 7.83 -8.34
CA ASP A 25 -1.73 6.88 -9.06
C ASP A 25 -1.48 5.46 -8.51
N VAL A 26 -2.40 4.54 -8.81
CA VAL A 26 -2.25 3.13 -8.48
C VAL A 26 -0.93 2.58 -9.04
N GLY A 27 -0.20 1.81 -8.24
CA GLY A 27 1.11 1.26 -8.60
C GLY A 27 2.31 2.18 -8.35
N ASP A 28 2.10 3.46 -8.03
CA ASP A 28 3.19 4.34 -7.61
C ASP A 28 3.82 3.85 -6.30
N THR A 29 5.12 4.04 -6.16
CA THR A 29 5.83 3.78 -4.92
C THR A 29 5.89 5.05 -4.06
N LEU A 30 5.39 4.96 -2.86
CA LEU A 30 5.33 6.05 -1.90
C LEU A 30 6.47 5.91 -0.89
N PHE A 31 7.40 6.86 -0.88
CA PHE A 31 8.56 6.85 0.03
C PHE A 31 8.45 7.97 1.05
N GLY A 32 8.46 7.63 2.33
CA GLY A 32 8.39 8.59 3.44
C GLY A 32 9.68 9.36 3.60
N LYS A 33 9.66 10.67 3.31
CA LYS A 33 10.83 11.56 3.44
C LYS A 33 11.24 11.81 4.89
N LEU A 34 10.25 11.99 5.74
CA LEU A 34 10.44 12.37 7.13
C LEU A 34 10.94 11.17 7.94
N ARG A 35 12.09 11.34 8.59
CA ARG A 35 12.74 10.31 9.39
C ARG A 35 12.87 8.99 8.59
N PRO A 36 13.68 8.99 7.51
CA PRO A 36 13.75 7.84 6.59
C PRO A 36 14.16 6.53 7.29
N TYR A 37 14.79 6.61 8.45
CA TYR A 37 15.10 5.44 9.29
C TYR A 37 13.85 4.67 9.80
N PHE A 38 12.66 5.25 9.72
CA PHE A 38 11.43 4.50 9.96
C PHE A 38 11.08 3.54 8.82
N HIS A 39 11.84 3.57 7.73
CA HIS A 39 11.71 2.65 6.61
C HIS A 39 10.24 2.55 6.11
N LYS A 40 9.66 3.70 5.75
CA LYS A 40 8.27 3.81 5.31
C LYS A 40 8.21 3.88 3.81
N VAL A 41 8.03 2.74 3.18
CA VAL A 41 7.85 2.59 1.74
C VAL A 41 6.58 1.77 1.52
N ALA A 42 5.74 2.18 0.56
CA ALA A 42 4.53 1.43 0.23
C ALA A 42 4.18 1.57 -1.25
N ILE A 43 3.51 0.56 -1.79
CA ILE A 43 2.89 0.59 -3.12
C ILE A 43 1.48 1.17 -2.96
N ALA A 44 1.11 2.09 -3.84
CA ALA A 44 -0.22 2.68 -3.87
C ALA A 44 -1.24 1.69 -4.46
N PRO A 45 -2.22 1.22 -3.69
CA PRO A 45 -3.23 0.28 -4.18
C PRO A 45 -4.41 0.96 -4.89
N PHE A 46 -4.46 2.29 -4.88
CA PHE A 46 -5.49 3.14 -5.49
C PHE A 46 -4.92 4.53 -5.76
N ASP A 47 -5.62 5.33 -6.53
CA ASP A 47 -5.28 6.74 -6.80
C ASP A 47 -5.61 7.61 -5.59
N GLY A 48 -4.79 8.64 -5.34
CA GLY A 48 -5.05 9.49 -4.19
C GLY A 48 -4.08 10.64 -3.98
N TYR A 49 -4.14 11.19 -2.77
CA TYR A 49 -3.31 12.31 -2.36
C TYR A 49 -2.51 11.95 -1.10
N CYS A 50 -1.24 12.35 -1.07
CA CYS A 50 -0.39 12.16 0.10
C CYS A 50 0.22 13.47 0.59
N SER A 51 0.80 13.44 1.77
CA SER A 51 1.56 14.56 2.32
C SER A 51 2.75 14.91 1.44
N THR A 52 3.16 16.18 1.44
CA THR A 52 4.42 16.62 0.81
C THR A 52 5.66 16.01 1.47
N ASP A 53 5.53 15.39 2.64
CA ASP A 53 6.58 14.58 3.28
C ASP A 53 6.66 13.13 2.73
N VAL A 54 5.98 12.86 1.62
CA VAL A 54 6.08 11.61 0.86
C VAL A 54 6.59 11.92 -0.53
N LEU A 55 7.61 11.19 -1.00
CA LEU A 55 8.00 11.15 -2.40
C LEU A 55 7.12 10.14 -3.12
N VAL A 56 6.62 10.53 -4.28
CA VAL A 56 5.90 9.65 -5.20
C VAL A 56 6.91 9.25 -6.29
N LEU A 57 7.26 7.97 -6.31
CA LEU A 57 8.21 7.39 -7.26
C LEU A 57 7.40 6.62 -8.31
N ARG A 58 7.42 7.12 -9.53
CA ARG A 58 6.73 6.49 -10.67
C ARG A 58 7.75 5.87 -11.61
N ALA A 59 7.59 4.59 -11.91
CA ALA A 59 8.38 3.96 -12.95
C ALA A 59 8.05 4.57 -14.31
N LYS A 60 9.05 4.80 -15.16
CA LYS A 60 8.83 5.28 -16.55
C LYS A 60 8.05 4.26 -17.37
N ASP A 61 8.36 2.99 -17.19
CA ASP A 61 7.60 1.86 -17.70
C ASP A 61 6.87 1.21 -16.52
N PRO A 62 5.52 1.15 -16.54
CA PRO A 62 4.74 0.53 -15.48
C PRO A 62 5.16 -0.93 -15.21
N ALA A 63 5.73 -1.61 -16.22
CA ALA A 63 6.27 -2.95 -16.06
C ALA A 63 7.35 -3.04 -14.97
N HIS A 64 8.09 -1.97 -14.72
CA HIS A 64 9.15 -1.90 -13.73
C HIS A 64 8.68 -1.37 -12.35
N GLY A 65 7.38 -1.11 -12.16
CA GLY A 65 6.83 -0.66 -10.87
C GLY A 65 7.27 -1.53 -9.69
N PRO A 66 7.12 -2.86 -9.74
CA PRO A 66 7.56 -3.76 -8.67
C PRO A 66 9.08 -3.70 -8.40
N LEU A 67 9.90 -3.51 -9.43
CA LEU A 67 11.35 -3.33 -9.27
C LEU A 67 11.66 -2.01 -8.54
N VAL A 68 11.00 -0.92 -8.91
CA VAL A 68 11.15 0.39 -8.24
C VAL A 68 10.74 0.29 -6.77
N ALA A 69 9.62 -0.36 -6.48
CA ALA A 69 9.14 -0.56 -5.11
C ALA A 69 10.13 -1.39 -4.28
N SER A 70 10.61 -2.51 -4.82
CA SER A 70 11.58 -3.38 -4.15
C SER A 70 12.91 -2.67 -3.91
N ALA A 71 13.41 -1.91 -4.89
CA ALA A 71 14.63 -1.12 -4.75
C ALA A 71 14.46 -0.02 -3.70
N ALA A 72 13.36 0.73 -3.74
CA ALA A 72 13.08 1.80 -2.78
C ALA A 72 12.93 1.25 -1.34
N ASN A 73 12.43 0.02 -1.18
CA ASN A 73 12.27 -0.67 0.10
C ASN A 73 13.53 -1.43 0.54
N SER A 74 14.59 -1.42 -0.23
CA SER A 74 15.83 -2.11 0.15
C SER A 74 16.62 -1.33 1.21
N ASP A 75 17.26 -2.06 2.13
CA ASP A 75 18.10 -1.44 3.16
C ASP A 75 19.18 -0.52 2.60
N PRO A 76 19.90 -0.84 1.50
CA PRO A 76 20.89 0.07 0.93
C PRO A 76 20.31 1.43 0.53
N VAL A 77 19.12 1.47 -0.08
CA VAL A 77 18.48 2.73 -0.51
C VAL A 77 17.99 3.52 0.70
N VAL A 78 17.38 2.85 1.68
CA VAL A 78 16.92 3.51 2.91
C VAL A 78 18.10 4.04 3.71
N GLN A 79 19.18 3.29 3.89
CA GLN A 79 20.40 3.76 4.58
C GLN A 79 21.07 4.92 3.82
N HIS A 80 21.08 4.87 2.50
CA HIS A 80 21.59 5.98 1.70
C HIS A 80 20.76 7.26 1.94
N ALA A 81 19.42 7.13 1.97
CA ALA A 81 18.52 8.25 2.28
C ALA A 81 18.73 8.77 3.71
N VAL A 82 18.95 7.89 4.69
CA VAL A 82 19.27 8.26 6.09
C VAL A 82 20.55 9.07 6.16
N ASN A 83 21.62 8.56 5.54
CA ASN A 83 22.96 9.17 5.61
C ASN A 83 23.02 10.54 4.94
N ARG A 84 22.16 10.80 3.93
CA ARG A 84 22.08 12.07 3.21
C ARG A 84 20.99 13.01 3.72
N SER A 85 20.12 12.53 4.62
CA SER A 85 19.04 13.34 5.16
C SER A 85 19.57 14.48 6.04
N ASN A 86 18.96 15.66 5.92
CA ASN A 86 19.32 16.83 6.68
C ASN A 86 18.35 17.10 7.82
N GLY A 87 18.88 17.60 8.93
CA GLY A 87 18.11 17.99 10.12
C GLY A 87 18.37 17.08 11.30
N THR A 88 18.71 17.67 12.47
CA THR A 88 19.07 16.93 13.68
C THR A 88 17.86 16.29 14.38
N ARG A 89 16.73 16.97 14.39
CA ARG A 89 15.51 16.54 15.13
C ARG A 89 14.49 15.85 14.25
N MET A 90 14.39 16.29 12.98
CA MET A 90 13.43 15.79 11.99
C MET A 90 14.10 15.67 10.61
N PRO A 91 15.04 14.71 10.45
CA PRO A 91 15.75 14.55 9.20
C PRO A 91 14.77 14.24 8.06
N ARG A 92 15.01 14.87 6.91
CA ARG A 92 14.21 14.68 5.69
C ARG A 92 15.12 14.33 4.52
N ALA A 93 14.82 13.24 3.86
CA ALA A 93 15.42 12.89 2.59
C ALA A 93 14.79 13.73 1.46
N LYS A 94 15.58 14.04 0.44
CA LYS A 94 15.12 14.70 -0.78
C LYS A 94 15.18 13.73 -1.94
N TRP A 95 14.52 14.07 -3.05
CA TRP A 95 14.65 13.28 -4.27
C TRP A 95 16.13 13.18 -4.72
N SER A 96 16.87 14.28 -4.66
CA SER A 96 18.30 14.30 -4.98
C SER A 96 19.15 13.32 -4.16
N ASP A 97 18.69 12.94 -3.00
CA ASP A 97 19.41 12.00 -2.12
C ASP A 97 19.18 10.54 -2.53
N ILE A 98 18.10 10.27 -3.23
CA ILE A 98 17.65 8.90 -3.62
C ILE A 98 17.93 8.62 -5.10
N GLN A 99 17.81 9.62 -5.97
CA GLN A 99 17.94 9.46 -7.43
C GLN A 99 19.27 8.88 -7.90
N GLY A 100 20.32 9.00 -7.07
CA GLY A 100 21.65 8.47 -7.35
C GLY A 100 21.89 7.04 -6.84
N CYS A 101 20.89 6.40 -6.22
CA CYS A 101 21.03 5.03 -5.76
C CYS A 101 21.10 4.07 -6.94
N ALA A 102 22.07 3.17 -6.92
CA ALA A 102 22.15 2.10 -7.90
C ALA A 102 20.97 1.13 -7.70
N ILE A 103 20.29 0.81 -8.78
CA ILE A 103 19.27 -0.23 -8.84
C ILE A 103 19.72 -1.31 -9.82
N PRO A 104 19.23 -2.57 -9.70
CA PRO A 104 19.53 -3.61 -10.66
C PRO A 104 19.17 -3.19 -12.09
N ASP A 105 19.96 -3.62 -13.06
CA ASP A 105 19.70 -3.37 -14.48
C ASP A 105 18.37 -4.05 -14.87
N PRO A 106 17.35 -3.30 -15.33
CA PRO A 106 16.07 -3.87 -15.72
C PRO A 106 16.15 -4.87 -16.89
N SER A 107 17.21 -4.80 -17.70
CA SER A 107 17.40 -5.68 -18.86
C SER A 107 18.10 -7.01 -18.51
N ALA A 108 18.67 -7.13 -17.32
CA ALA A 108 19.31 -8.38 -16.89
C ALA A 108 18.27 -9.48 -16.69
N THR A 109 18.56 -10.70 -17.18
CA THR A 109 17.65 -11.86 -17.10
C THR A 109 17.11 -12.10 -15.69
N ALA A 110 17.99 -12.11 -14.70
CA ALA A 110 17.58 -12.28 -13.30
C ALA A 110 16.66 -11.17 -12.80
N THR A 111 16.84 -9.93 -13.27
CA THR A 111 15.98 -8.80 -12.90
C THR A 111 14.61 -8.91 -13.57
N ILE A 112 14.55 -9.40 -14.81
CA ILE A 112 13.30 -9.65 -15.53
C ILE A 112 12.48 -10.72 -14.80
N GLU A 113 13.11 -11.86 -14.46
CA GLU A 113 12.46 -12.95 -13.71
C GLU A 113 11.97 -12.49 -12.34
N PHE A 114 12.81 -11.77 -11.61
CA PHE A 114 12.44 -11.16 -10.32
C PHE A 114 11.25 -10.22 -10.47
N THR A 115 11.28 -9.33 -11.47
CA THR A 115 10.22 -8.33 -11.67
C THR A 115 8.88 -9.00 -12.02
N ALA A 116 8.91 -10.08 -12.81
CA ALA A 116 7.70 -10.85 -13.14
C ALA A 116 7.10 -11.50 -11.88
N LEU A 117 7.93 -12.14 -11.03
CA LEU A 117 7.48 -12.72 -9.77
C LEU A 117 6.97 -11.64 -8.80
N ALA A 118 7.72 -10.56 -8.63
CA ALA A 118 7.34 -9.45 -7.75
C ALA A 118 6.02 -8.81 -8.18
N ARG A 119 5.76 -8.72 -9.50
CA ARG A 119 4.49 -8.25 -10.04
C ARG A 119 3.34 -9.17 -9.64
N ALA A 120 3.46 -10.47 -9.88
CA ALA A 120 2.41 -11.43 -9.53
C ALA A 120 2.07 -11.39 -8.04
N LEU A 121 3.08 -11.32 -7.17
CA LEU A 121 2.90 -11.17 -5.73
C LEU A 121 2.24 -9.84 -5.34
N THR A 122 2.59 -8.76 -6.03
CA THR A 122 2.00 -7.43 -5.79
C THR A 122 0.53 -7.40 -6.18
N GLU A 123 0.19 -8.00 -7.32
CA GLU A 123 -1.19 -8.10 -7.81
C GLU A 123 -2.06 -8.94 -6.86
N ASP A 124 -1.58 -10.11 -6.42
CA ASP A 124 -2.29 -10.95 -5.44
C ASP A 124 -2.51 -10.20 -4.10
N ALA A 125 -1.45 -9.60 -3.57
CA ALA A 125 -1.56 -8.87 -2.32
C ALA A 125 -2.47 -7.62 -2.42
N THR A 126 -2.48 -6.93 -3.56
CA THR A 126 -3.40 -5.80 -3.80
C THR A 126 -4.84 -6.29 -3.90
N GLY A 127 -5.09 -7.41 -4.57
CA GLY A 127 -6.41 -8.06 -4.62
C GLY A 127 -6.93 -8.39 -3.22
N ARG A 128 -6.12 -9.05 -2.39
CA ARG A 128 -6.46 -9.35 -0.99
C ARG A 128 -6.69 -8.11 -0.14
N LEU A 129 -5.96 -7.03 -0.39
CA LEU A 129 -6.19 -5.77 0.31
C LEU A 129 -7.56 -5.18 -0.03
N HIS A 130 -7.95 -5.18 -1.31
CA HIS A 130 -9.26 -4.71 -1.74
C HIS A 130 -10.39 -5.57 -1.16
N GLU A 131 -10.22 -6.89 -1.16
CA GLU A 131 -11.16 -7.81 -0.52
C GLU A 131 -11.32 -7.52 0.98
N ASN A 132 -10.21 -7.37 1.70
CA ASN A 132 -10.23 -7.01 3.12
C ASN A 132 -10.92 -5.67 3.39
N LEU A 133 -10.74 -4.68 2.52
CA LEU A 133 -11.43 -3.39 2.63
C LEU A 133 -12.94 -3.55 2.41
N ALA A 134 -13.35 -4.34 1.42
CA ALA A 134 -14.76 -4.63 1.14
C ALA A 134 -15.39 -5.39 2.32
N LEU A 135 -14.75 -6.45 2.82
CA LEU A 135 -15.22 -7.22 3.98
C LEU A 135 -15.32 -6.35 5.24
N THR A 136 -14.35 -5.47 5.47
CA THR A 136 -14.39 -4.54 6.61
C THR A 136 -15.58 -3.61 6.51
N LYS A 137 -15.84 -3.05 5.33
CA LYS A 137 -17.00 -2.20 5.07
C LYS A 137 -18.30 -2.95 5.31
N THR A 138 -18.45 -4.14 4.73
CA THR A 138 -19.63 -5.00 4.91
C THR A 138 -19.87 -5.31 6.39
N ARG A 139 -18.82 -5.70 7.13
CA ARG A 139 -18.92 -5.92 8.57
C ARG A 139 -19.42 -4.68 9.31
N ASP A 140 -18.84 -3.51 9.02
CA ASP A 140 -19.16 -2.27 9.73
C ASP A 140 -20.59 -1.77 9.41
N GLU A 141 -21.12 -2.12 8.24
CA GLU A 141 -22.51 -1.85 7.86
C GLU A 141 -23.50 -2.85 8.50
N LEU A 142 -23.19 -4.15 8.51
CA LEU A 142 -24.08 -5.20 9.00
C LEU A 142 -24.12 -5.30 10.53
N LEU A 143 -22.98 -5.11 11.21
CA LEU A 143 -22.89 -5.31 12.66
C LEU A 143 -23.88 -4.46 13.47
N PRO A 144 -24.05 -3.14 13.20
CA PRO A 144 -25.06 -2.34 13.91
C PRO A 144 -26.50 -2.78 13.63
N LEU A 145 -26.80 -3.31 12.43
CA LEU A 145 -28.12 -3.79 12.06
C LEU A 145 -28.45 -5.09 12.79
N LEU A 146 -27.49 -6.01 12.87
CA LEU A 146 -27.61 -7.25 13.68
C LEU A 146 -27.79 -6.94 15.16
N MET A 147 -26.95 -6.05 15.72
CA MET A 147 -27.02 -5.69 17.14
C MET A 147 -28.33 -4.99 17.53
N SER A 148 -28.94 -4.27 16.60
CA SER A 148 -30.23 -3.61 16.80
C SER A 148 -31.43 -4.52 16.50
N GLY A 149 -31.22 -5.74 16.00
CA GLY A 149 -32.28 -6.68 15.59
C GLY A 149 -33.04 -6.24 14.34
N LYS A 150 -32.52 -5.30 13.56
CA LYS A 150 -33.14 -4.86 12.30
C LYS A 150 -33.03 -5.88 11.18
N ILE A 151 -32.01 -6.71 11.21
CA ILE A 151 -31.80 -7.82 10.29
C ILE A 151 -31.50 -9.10 11.08
N THR A 152 -31.78 -10.25 10.47
CA THR A 152 -31.42 -11.55 11.05
C THR A 152 -30.04 -11.98 10.58
N VAL A 153 -29.43 -12.97 11.24
CA VAL A 153 -28.15 -13.57 10.81
C VAL A 153 -28.26 -14.09 9.37
N LYS A 154 -29.37 -14.71 9.01
CA LYS A 154 -29.61 -15.25 7.67
C LYS A 154 -29.62 -14.13 6.59
N ASP A 155 -30.22 -12.98 6.88
CA ASP A 155 -30.23 -11.84 5.96
C ASP A 155 -28.81 -11.30 5.81
N ALA A 156 -28.04 -11.21 6.91
CA ALA A 156 -26.66 -10.74 6.89
C ALA A 156 -25.72 -11.69 6.10
N GLU A 157 -25.91 -13.01 6.21
CA GLU A 157 -25.17 -14.00 5.43
C GLU A 157 -25.43 -13.87 3.94
N GLN A 158 -26.67 -13.61 3.54
CA GLN A 158 -27.03 -13.38 2.14
C GLN A 158 -26.37 -12.11 1.57
N GLU A 159 -26.39 -11.01 2.33
CA GLU A 159 -25.73 -9.78 1.91
C GLU A 159 -24.21 -9.91 1.87
N ALA A 160 -23.61 -10.57 2.85
CA ALA A 160 -22.17 -10.81 2.87
C ALA A 160 -21.72 -11.69 1.69
N SER A 161 -22.47 -12.76 1.37
CA SER A 161 -22.20 -13.61 0.20
C SER A 161 -22.36 -12.84 -1.12
N ALA A 162 -23.35 -11.97 -1.22
CA ALA A 162 -23.53 -11.10 -2.39
C ALA A 162 -22.39 -10.08 -2.56
N ALA A 163 -21.74 -9.68 -1.47
CA ALA A 163 -20.57 -8.82 -1.46
C ALA A 163 -19.24 -9.56 -1.75
N GLY A 164 -19.30 -10.88 -2.02
CA GLY A 164 -18.14 -11.70 -2.37
C GLY A 164 -17.42 -12.36 -1.17
N ALA A 165 -18.03 -12.34 0.01
CA ALA A 165 -17.51 -13.09 1.15
C ALA A 165 -17.78 -14.60 0.95
N ASP A 166 -16.72 -15.38 0.87
CA ASP A 166 -16.83 -16.85 0.87
C ASP A 166 -17.08 -17.33 2.32
N ILE A 167 -18.35 -17.36 2.68
CA ILE A 167 -18.77 -17.84 4.00
C ILE A 167 -18.86 -19.37 3.90
N ALA A 168 -17.83 -20.05 4.42
CA ALA A 168 -17.88 -21.50 4.61
C ALA A 168 -19.11 -21.81 5.47
N SER A 169 -20.10 -22.44 4.87
CA SER A 169 -21.25 -22.99 5.59
C SER A 169 -20.74 -24.08 6.54
N GLU A 170 -20.60 -23.76 7.82
CA GLU A 170 -20.52 -24.78 8.86
C GLU A 170 -21.87 -25.53 8.88
N GLU A 171 -22.02 -26.48 7.97
CA GLU A 171 -23.08 -27.48 8.10
C GLU A 171 -22.81 -28.24 9.39
N ASN A 172 -23.68 -27.95 10.35
CA ASN A 172 -23.96 -28.65 11.55
C ASN A 172 -23.83 -30.18 11.34
N LYS A 173 -22.74 -30.79 11.81
CA LYS A 173 -22.71 -32.20 12.15
C LYS A 173 -23.13 -32.33 13.60
N ALA A 174 -24.45 -32.46 13.79
CA ALA A 174 -25.02 -33.06 15.01
C ALA A 174 -24.73 -34.56 15.01
#